data_d65470ef78e44909d1a58c41a72bf77d
#
_entry.id   d65470ef78e44909d1a58c41a72bf77d
#
_cell.length_a   1.000
_cell.length_b   1.000
_cell.length_c   1.000
_cell.angle_alpha   90.00
_cell.angle_beta   90.00
_cell.angle_gamma   90.00
#
_symmetry.space_group_name_H-M   'P 1'
#
loop_
_entity.id
_entity.type
_entity.pdbx_description
1 polymer ?
#
loop_
_entity_poly.entity_id
_entity_poly.type
_entity_poly.pdbx_seq_one_letter_code
_entity_poly.pdbx_strand_id
1 'polypeptide(L)'
;MLNSQLKTDLTRILVLSLLYTSAAKFGQIFSRVGGTVTLVWLPAGIGLAALLIYGYRLWPGIFCGVVLANLSFSLPISTIVGMATGSSLGGVAGAYLLRKRHFHPELNRIKDALNLIVHGAGFSPIISSLIDVPSLWLAGVTPKGELASFWLQFIMGDAMGVLVMTPVCITWASLRNRKLSLQRQTEGIILFSSLTLVCGIVFNGWFLSAGTVLPAFLVYPFLVWAPLRFGTRGASTAIFIISGLALFGLAHQVGPFVTHSTFESLILLWLFVNVAAIVSLVLAASISELTTAKHYLEQLALHDSLTGLDNRLLLMEKLAESLAQVHRYDAQSVILYLDLDGFKPINDSFGHEVGDGVLIEVAKRLKSCVREVDTVARLGGDEFVVLLHNLSDIYTIETVADRIVETINIPMHLFGKTINVGVSMGIAMIPQDGEYPHQLLKNADIAMYRAKQQGKNQYQFYSRE
;
A
#
# COMPACT_ATOMS: atom_id res chain seq x y z
N MET A 1 31.10 11.62 6.27
CA MET A 1 29.81 10.95 6.39
C MET A 1 29.20 10.98 7.80
N LEU A 2 29.93 10.63 8.87
CA LEU A 2 29.40 10.66 10.27
C LEU A 2 28.81 12.05 10.65
N ASN A 3 29.43 13.13 10.22
CA ASN A 3 29.01 14.51 10.59
C ASN A 3 27.69 14.95 9.93
N SER A 4 27.36 14.43 8.74
CA SER A 4 26.09 14.73 8.06
C SER A 4 24.91 13.96 8.65
N GLN A 5 25.12 12.71 9.04
CA GLN A 5 24.10 11.89 9.66
C GLN A 5 23.73 12.41 11.06
N LEU A 6 24.73 12.80 11.84
CA LEU A 6 24.52 13.42 13.16
C LEU A 6 23.71 14.72 13.07
N LYS A 7 24.04 15.60 12.11
CA LYS A 7 23.29 16.84 11.87
C LYS A 7 21.83 16.54 11.50
N THR A 8 21.60 15.55 10.65
CA THR A 8 20.23 15.13 10.25
C THR A 8 19.44 14.59 11.44
N ASP A 9 20.05 13.75 12.28
CA ASP A 9 19.39 13.19 13.46
C ASP A 9 19.08 14.28 14.49
N LEU A 10 19.99 15.22 14.74
CA LEU A 10 19.76 16.38 15.61
C LEU A 10 18.60 17.26 15.11
N THR A 11 18.53 17.52 13.80
CA THR A 11 17.40 18.28 13.22
C THR A 11 16.08 17.56 13.42
N ARG A 12 16.06 16.23 13.19
CA ARG A 12 14.85 15.42 13.41
C ARG A 12 14.42 15.38 14.88
N ILE A 13 15.36 15.29 15.82
CA ILE A 13 15.10 15.34 17.26
C ILE A 13 14.46 16.69 17.62
N LEU A 14 15.02 17.80 17.12
CA LEU A 14 14.46 19.14 17.37
C LEU A 14 13.04 19.27 16.79
N VAL A 15 12.84 18.87 15.54
CA VAL A 15 11.50 18.90 14.90
C VAL A 15 10.51 18.03 15.67
N LEU A 16 10.90 16.82 16.08
CA LEU A 16 10.05 15.94 16.88
C LEU A 16 9.69 16.58 18.22
N SER A 17 10.66 17.18 18.93
CA SER A 17 10.42 17.87 20.20
C SER A 17 9.41 19.01 20.04
N LEU A 18 9.52 19.81 19.00
CA LEU A 18 8.59 20.90 18.72
C LEU A 18 7.18 20.40 18.36
N LEU A 19 7.10 19.38 17.49
CA LEU A 19 5.81 18.77 17.12
C LEU A 19 5.13 18.13 18.32
N TYR A 20 5.89 17.39 19.13
CA TYR A 20 5.40 16.77 20.35
C TYR A 20 4.86 17.83 21.33
N THR A 21 5.64 18.88 21.59
CA THR A 21 5.25 20.00 22.46
C THR A 21 4.01 20.71 21.94
N SER A 22 3.94 21.01 20.65
CA SER A 22 2.77 21.68 20.04
C SER A 22 1.51 20.83 20.17
N ALA A 23 1.61 19.52 19.88
CA ALA A 23 0.49 18.59 20.03
C ALA A 23 0.07 18.41 21.50
N ALA A 24 1.03 18.41 22.44
CA ALA A 24 0.75 18.37 23.87
C ALA A 24 -0.01 19.63 24.33
N LYS A 25 0.47 20.82 23.94
CA LYS A 25 -0.22 22.09 24.26
C LYS A 25 -1.62 22.15 23.66
N PHE A 26 -1.78 21.69 22.42
CA PHE A 26 -3.10 21.57 21.80
C PHE A 26 -4.02 20.64 22.61
N GLY A 27 -3.55 19.43 22.97
CA GLY A 27 -4.30 18.48 23.80
C GLY A 27 -4.69 19.06 25.16
N GLN A 28 -3.80 19.82 25.81
CA GLN A 28 -4.03 20.46 27.11
C GLN A 28 -5.13 21.54 27.08
N ILE A 29 -5.42 22.16 25.92
CA ILE A 29 -6.55 23.10 25.80
C ILE A 29 -7.87 22.38 26.04
N PHE A 30 -7.99 21.13 25.59
CA PHE A 30 -9.20 20.33 25.72
C PHE A 30 -9.32 19.61 27.08
N SER A 31 -8.21 19.44 27.83
CA SER A 31 -8.24 18.81 29.16
C SER A 31 -8.92 19.67 30.25
N ARG A 32 -9.05 20.98 30.01
CA ARG A 32 -9.74 21.89 30.96
C ARG A 32 -11.23 21.62 31.13
N VAL A 33 -11.82 20.81 30.25
CA VAL A 33 -13.25 20.48 30.26
C VAL A 33 -13.58 19.33 31.22
N GLY A 34 -12.62 18.47 31.58
CA GLY A 34 -12.88 17.24 32.33
C GLY A 34 -11.96 16.95 33.49
N GLY A 35 -11.11 17.90 33.92
CA GLY A 35 -10.18 17.66 35.03
C GLY A 35 -8.71 17.56 34.56
N THR A 36 -7.94 16.64 35.14
CA THR A 36 -6.46 16.63 35.05
C THR A 36 -5.86 15.84 33.91
N VAL A 37 -6.64 15.05 33.14
CA VAL A 37 -6.13 14.15 32.11
C VAL A 37 -6.85 14.34 30.77
N THR A 38 -6.08 14.39 29.69
CA THR A 38 -6.58 14.49 28.31
C THR A 38 -6.83 13.09 27.74
N LEU A 39 -8.05 12.81 27.24
CA LEU A 39 -8.40 11.49 26.67
C LEU A 39 -7.87 11.25 25.26
N VAL A 40 -7.27 12.21 24.62
CA VAL A 40 -6.61 12.08 23.32
C VAL A 40 -5.23 12.67 23.42
N TRP A 41 -4.25 11.83 23.71
CA TRP A 41 -2.87 12.28 23.83
C TRP A 41 -2.13 12.09 22.52
N LEU A 42 -2.39 12.97 21.55
CA LEU A 42 -1.78 12.96 20.21
C LEU A 42 -0.25 12.80 20.21
N PRO A 43 0.50 13.40 21.16
CA PRO A 43 1.95 13.26 21.24
C PRO A 43 2.44 11.81 21.30
N ALA A 44 1.73 10.90 21.98
CA ALA A 44 2.11 9.49 22.04
C ALA A 44 2.16 8.86 20.64
N GLY A 45 1.16 9.16 19.80
CA GLY A 45 1.10 8.69 18.42
C GLY A 45 2.19 9.30 17.52
N ILE A 46 2.48 10.59 17.68
CA ILE A 46 3.56 11.27 16.96
C ILE A 46 4.92 10.66 17.33
N GLY A 47 5.17 10.46 18.63
CA GLY A 47 6.40 9.86 19.14
C GLY A 47 6.62 8.46 18.58
N LEU A 48 5.60 7.59 18.69
CA LEU A 48 5.67 6.23 18.17
C LEU A 48 5.91 6.21 16.65
N ALA A 49 5.20 7.04 15.88
CA ALA A 49 5.39 7.16 14.44
C ALA A 49 6.81 7.58 14.08
N ALA A 50 7.36 8.56 14.75
CA ALA A 50 8.74 9.03 14.52
C ALA A 50 9.76 7.90 14.77
N LEU A 51 9.59 7.13 15.84
CA LEU A 51 10.47 5.98 16.14
C LEU A 51 10.33 4.86 15.11
N LEU A 52 9.13 4.63 14.57
CA LEU A 52 8.90 3.63 13.51
C LEU A 52 9.54 4.04 12.18
N ILE A 53 9.43 5.31 11.80
CA ILE A 53 9.92 5.82 10.51
C ILE A 53 11.44 6.00 10.53
N TYR A 54 11.97 6.68 11.54
CA TYR A 54 13.36 7.14 11.58
C TYR A 54 14.27 6.36 12.52
N GLY A 55 13.70 5.49 13.37
CA GLY A 55 14.46 4.65 14.28
C GLY A 55 14.52 5.15 15.72
N TYR A 56 15.01 4.25 16.59
CA TYR A 56 15.03 4.50 18.04
C TYR A 56 15.88 5.70 18.46
N ARG A 57 16.83 6.14 17.62
CA ARG A 57 17.72 7.29 17.89
C ARG A 57 16.96 8.60 18.14
N LEU A 58 15.67 8.66 17.78
CA LEU A 58 14.83 9.83 17.98
C LEU A 58 14.15 9.89 19.37
N TRP A 59 14.36 8.91 20.27
CA TRP A 59 13.79 8.95 21.61
C TRP A 59 14.07 10.26 22.40
N PRO A 60 15.26 10.93 22.25
CA PRO A 60 15.48 12.21 22.94
C PRO A 60 14.51 13.30 22.51
N GLY A 61 13.96 13.20 21.29
CA GLY A 61 12.93 14.13 20.82
C GLY A 61 11.62 14.02 21.58
N ILE A 62 11.23 12.80 21.98
CA ILE A 62 10.08 12.58 22.85
C ILE A 62 10.38 13.14 24.23
N PHE A 63 11.52 12.80 24.81
CA PHE A 63 11.95 13.25 26.12
C PHE A 63 11.93 14.78 26.23
N CYS A 64 12.64 15.47 25.34
CA CYS A 64 12.68 16.93 25.28
C CYS A 64 11.27 17.53 25.06
N GLY A 65 10.46 16.88 24.20
CA GLY A 65 9.09 17.32 23.94
C GLY A 65 8.21 17.28 25.19
N VAL A 66 8.30 16.21 25.99
CA VAL A 66 7.59 16.12 27.29
C VAL A 66 8.09 17.17 28.27
N VAL A 67 9.40 17.36 28.38
CA VAL A 67 9.99 18.39 29.24
C VAL A 67 9.45 19.77 28.86
N LEU A 68 9.59 20.15 27.59
CA LEU A 68 9.13 21.46 27.08
C LEU A 68 7.62 21.68 27.28
N ALA A 69 6.82 20.63 27.07
CA ALA A 69 5.37 20.72 27.25
C ALA A 69 4.97 21.00 28.70
N ASN A 70 5.74 20.51 29.67
CA ASN A 70 5.41 20.59 31.11
C ASN A 70 6.15 21.73 31.87
N LEU A 71 7.12 22.42 31.26
CA LEU A 71 7.82 23.55 31.90
C LEU A 71 6.89 24.69 32.34
N SER A 72 5.73 24.84 31.71
CA SER A 72 4.75 25.88 32.08
C SER A 72 3.84 25.50 33.26
N PHE A 73 3.94 24.27 33.76
CA PHE A 73 3.21 23.82 34.95
C PHE A 73 4.13 23.88 36.17
N SER A 74 3.58 24.23 37.33
CA SER A 74 4.32 24.28 38.60
C SER A 74 4.56 22.87 39.17
N LEU A 75 5.11 21.97 38.32
CA LEU A 75 5.44 20.60 38.68
C LEU A 75 6.89 20.50 39.17
N PRO A 76 7.20 19.63 40.15
CA PRO A 76 8.57 19.31 40.51
C PRO A 76 9.36 18.81 39.28
N ILE A 77 10.63 19.21 39.15
CA ILE A 77 11.50 18.77 38.03
C ILE A 77 11.61 17.24 37.99
N SER A 78 11.66 16.56 39.16
CA SER A 78 11.67 15.10 39.24
C SER A 78 10.45 14.46 38.56
N THR A 79 9.27 15.05 38.71
CA THR A 79 8.03 14.61 38.07
C THR A 79 8.10 14.78 36.55
N ILE A 80 8.57 15.94 36.08
CA ILE A 80 8.73 16.19 34.65
C ILE A 80 9.72 15.21 34.01
N VAL A 81 10.84 14.94 34.67
CA VAL A 81 11.84 13.94 34.23
C VAL A 81 11.26 12.53 34.26
N GLY A 82 10.48 12.18 35.30
CA GLY A 82 9.78 10.91 35.39
C GLY A 82 8.84 10.69 34.18
N MET A 83 7.97 11.66 33.91
CA MET A 83 7.06 11.64 32.77
C MET A 83 7.81 11.57 31.42
N ALA A 84 8.89 12.33 31.26
CA ALA A 84 9.69 12.29 30.05
C ALA A 84 10.35 10.91 29.83
N THR A 85 10.76 10.27 30.92
CA THR A 85 11.34 8.92 30.89
C THR A 85 10.28 7.88 30.54
N GLY A 86 9.12 7.90 31.21
CA GLY A 86 8.04 6.96 30.97
C GLY A 86 7.49 7.03 29.56
N SER A 87 7.16 8.22 29.07
CA SER A 87 6.68 8.43 27.70
C SER A 87 7.71 7.99 26.65
N SER A 88 9.03 8.25 26.89
CA SER A 88 10.10 7.81 25.99
C SER A 88 10.25 6.28 25.98
N LEU A 89 10.24 5.65 27.15
CA LEU A 89 10.33 4.18 27.27
C LEU A 89 9.11 3.50 26.66
N GLY A 90 7.90 4.00 26.90
CA GLY A 90 6.68 3.50 26.29
C GLY A 90 6.75 3.54 24.77
N GLY A 91 7.15 4.68 24.19
CA GLY A 91 7.33 4.84 22.77
C GLY A 91 8.38 3.88 22.19
N VAL A 92 9.55 3.76 22.82
CA VAL A 92 10.62 2.84 22.39
C VAL A 92 10.17 1.39 22.49
N ALA A 93 9.52 0.99 23.58
CA ALA A 93 9.01 -0.36 23.78
C ALA A 93 7.92 -0.72 22.74
N GLY A 94 6.98 0.20 22.47
CA GLY A 94 5.99 0.01 21.42
C GLY A 94 6.63 -0.16 20.04
N ALA A 95 7.57 0.70 19.68
CA ALA A 95 8.31 0.59 18.42
C ALA A 95 9.14 -0.70 18.32
N TYR A 96 9.74 -1.14 19.44
CA TYR A 96 10.49 -2.41 19.50
C TYR A 96 9.57 -3.61 19.27
N LEU A 97 8.43 -3.67 19.98
CA LEU A 97 7.49 -4.77 19.86
C LEU A 97 6.92 -4.86 18.42
N LEU A 98 6.57 -3.72 17.83
CA LEU A 98 6.11 -3.65 16.46
C LEU A 98 7.15 -4.14 15.47
N ARG A 99 8.40 -3.69 15.56
CA ARG A 99 9.49 -4.13 14.68
C ARG A 99 9.82 -5.61 14.85
N LYS A 100 9.82 -6.13 16.07
CA LYS A 100 10.01 -7.57 16.35
C LYS A 100 8.94 -8.43 15.67
N ARG A 101 7.75 -7.87 15.44
CA ARG A 101 6.63 -8.52 14.73
C ARG A 101 6.63 -8.28 13.22
N HIS A 102 7.74 -7.75 12.65
CA HIS A 102 7.86 -7.41 11.22
C HIS A 102 6.74 -6.46 10.75
N PHE A 103 6.44 -5.46 11.56
CA PHE A 103 5.46 -4.42 11.24
C PHE A 103 5.90 -3.57 10.04
N HIS A 104 4.99 -3.39 9.08
CA HIS A 104 5.20 -2.53 7.91
C HIS A 104 4.44 -1.21 8.09
N PRO A 105 5.12 -0.06 8.01
CA PRO A 105 4.50 1.25 8.23
C PRO A 105 3.40 1.62 7.23
N GLU A 106 3.29 0.93 6.11
CA GLU A 106 2.24 1.17 5.11
C GLU A 106 0.85 0.72 5.58
N LEU A 107 0.76 -0.09 6.63
CA LEU A 107 -0.49 -0.66 7.17
C LEU A 107 -1.34 -1.39 6.12
N ASN A 108 -0.69 -2.00 5.14
CA ASN A 108 -1.35 -2.66 4.02
C ASN A 108 -1.76 -4.11 4.33
N ARG A 109 -1.47 -4.61 5.54
CA ARG A 109 -1.78 -5.96 5.97
C ARG A 109 -2.58 -5.94 7.27
N ILE A 110 -3.56 -6.83 7.39
CA ILE A 110 -4.38 -6.99 8.61
C ILE A 110 -3.48 -7.19 9.83
N LYS A 111 -2.44 -8.00 9.69
CA LYS A 111 -1.44 -8.25 10.74
C LYS A 111 -0.80 -6.96 11.26
N ASP A 112 -0.53 -5.98 10.39
CA ASP A 112 0.07 -4.72 10.78
C ASP A 112 -0.94 -3.83 11.54
N ALA A 113 -2.19 -3.78 11.09
CA ALA A 113 -3.25 -3.09 11.83
C ALA A 113 -3.46 -3.69 13.22
N LEU A 114 -3.55 -5.01 13.34
CA LEU A 114 -3.68 -5.71 14.62
C LEU A 114 -2.45 -5.52 15.52
N ASN A 115 -1.25 -5.56 14.97
CA ASN A 115 -0.03 -5.29 15.74
C ASN A 115 -0.01 -3.86 16.28
N LEU A 116 -0.44 -2.86 15.49
CA LEU A 116 -0.54 -1.49 15.96
C LEU A 116 -1.56 -1.35 17.09
N ILE A 117 -2.71 -2.01 16.98
CA ILE A 117 -3.74 -2.01 18.03
C ILE A 117 -3.21 -2.63 19.32
N VAL A 118 -2.65 -3.83 19.25
CA VAL A 118 -2.24 -4.58 20.44
C VAL A 118 -0.94 -4.03 21.03
N HIS A 119 0.11 -3.87 20.25
CA HIS A 119 1.44 -3.52 20.73
C HIS A 119 1.67 -2.00 20.77
N GLY A 120 1.13 -1.27 19.79
CA GLY A 120 1.21 0.19 19.76
C GLY A 120 0.25 0.85 20.76
N ALA A 121 -1.03 0.59 20.63
CA ALA A 121 -2.06 1.23 21.45
C ALA A 121 -2.36 0.49 22.77
N GLY A 122 -2.08 -0.82 22.85
CA GLY A 122 -2.27 -1.59 24.09
C GLY A 122 -1.02 -1.52 24.99
N PHE A 123 0.09 -2.13 24.58
CA PHE A 123 1.26 -2.30 25.46
C PHE A 123 2.07 -1.00 25.66
N SER A 124 2.25 -0.16 24.65
CA SER A 124 3.06 1.06 24.76
C SER A 124 2.52 2.01 25.86
N PRO A 125 1.22 2.33 25.92
CA PRO A 125 0.63 3.14 26.98
C PRO A 125 0.71 2.51 28.39
N ILE A 126 0.65 1.19 28.49
CA ILE A 126 0.82 0.53 29.80
C ILE A 126 2.24 0.77 30.30
N ILE A 127 3.25 0.63 29.43
CA ILE A 127 4.67 0.81 29.82
C ILE A 127 4.95 2.28 30.22
N SER A 128 4.43 3.27 29.45
CA SER A 128 4.59 4.68 29.81
C SER A 128 3.92 4.97 31.17
N SER A 129 2.70 4.49 31.37
CA SER A 129 1.92 4.76 32.57
C SER A 129 2.53 4.20 33.86
N LEU A 130 3.35 3.13 33.78
CA LEU A 130 4.07 2.56 34.94
C LEU A 130 5.05 3.55 35.58
N ILE A 131 5.50 4.57 34.85
CA ILE A 131 6.42 5.60 35.35
C ILE A 131 5.71 6.95 35.47
N ASP A 132 4.90 7.29 34.49
CA ASP A 132 4.27 8.62 34.40
C ASP A 132 3.26 8.82 35.54
N VAL A 133 2.39 7.84 35.80
CA VAL A 133 1.35 7.94 36.83
C VAL A 133 1.92 7.98 38.24
N PRO A 134 2.89 7.10 38.64
CA PRO A 134 3.56 7.24 39.92
C PRO A 134 4.30 8.58 40.11
N SER A 135 4.90 9.12 39.03
CA SER A 135 5.55 10.41 39.11
C SER A 135 4.60 11.56 39.39
N LEU A 136 3.38 11.53 38.84
CA LEU A 136 2.32 12.49 39.09
C LEU A 136 1.68 12.29 40.49
N TRP A 137 1.55 11.04 40.96
CA TRP A 137 1.06 10.73 42.28
C TRP A 137 1.99 11.23 43.37
N LEU A 138 3.30 11.04 43.24
CA LEU A 138 4.32 11.56 44.16
C LEU A 138 4.33 13.09 44.22
N ALA A 139 3.96 13.76 43.14
CA ALA A 139 3.83 15.21 43.07
C ALA A 139 2.50 15.73 43.69
N GLY A 140 1.63 14.85 44.15
CA GLY A 140 0.34 15.22 44.72
C GLY A 140 -0.71 15.71 43.69
N VAL A 141 -0.48 15.46 42.40
CA VAL A 141 -1.41 15.85 41.32
C VAL A 141 -2.61 14.93 41.25
N THR A 142 -2.41 13.65 41.56
CA THR A 142 -3.47 12.65 41.52
C THR A 142 -4.38 12.76 42.76
N PRO A 143 -5.70 12.83 42.61
CA PRO A 143 -6.63 12.86 43.74
C PRO A 143 -6.46 11.65 44.68
N LYS A 144 -6.54 11.85 45.96
CA LYS A 144 -6.46 10.77 46.93
C LYS A 144 -7.68 9.84 46.79
N GLY A 145 -7.45 8.54 46.60
CA GLY A 145 -8.50 7.53 46.40
C GLY A 145 -8.91 7.26 44.98
N GLU A 146 -8.44 8.04 43.98
CA GLU A 146 -8.83 7.88 42.57
C GLU A 146 -7.69 7.38 41.66
N LEU A 147 -6.65 6.78 42.25
CA LEU A 147 -5.46 6.37 41.50
C LEU A 147 -5.77 5.41 40.33
N ALA A 148 -6.70 4.47 40.55
CA ALA A 148 -7.05 3.48 39.51
C ALA A 148 -7.80 4.12 38.33
N SER A 149 -8.73 5.02 38.56
CA SER A 149 -9.46 5.75 37.53
C SER A 149 -8.55 6.69 36.78
N PHE A 150 -7.63 7.36 37.47
CA PHE A 150 -6.61 8.21 36.88
C PHE A 150 -5.64 7.43 35.97
N TRP A 151 -5.19 6.25 36.42
CA TRP A 151 -4.33 5.37 35.62
C TRP A 151 -5.03 4.89 34.37
N LEU A 152 -6.29 4.45 34.47
CA LEU A 152 -7.09 4.04 33.33
C LEU A 152 -7.24 5.17 32.31
N GLN A 153 -7.58 6.39 32.75
CA GLN A 153 -7.70 7.55 31.87
C GLN A 153 -6.39 7.88 31.16
N PHE A 154 -5.24 7.75 31.83
CA PHE A 154 -3.93 7.97 31.25
C PHE A 154 -3.65 6.97 30.12
N ILE A 155 -3.86 5.66 30.37
CA ILE A 155 -3.70 4.62 29.35
C ILE A 155 -4.66 4.86 28.17
N MET A 156 -5.91 5.23 28.45
CA MET A 156 -6.92 5.51 27.42
C MET A 156 -6.49 6.68 26.53
N GLY A 157 -5.94 7.75 27.11
CA GLY A 157 -5.47 8.93 26.40
C GLY A 157 -4.34 8.61 25.42
N ASP A 158 -3.33 7.90 25.89
CA ASP A 158 -2.19 7.47 25.08
C ASP A 158 -2.60 6.50 23.98
N ALA A 159 -3.44 5.49 24.32
CA ALA A 159 -3.93 4.49 23.37
C ALA A 159 -4.69 5.15 22.19
N MET A 160 -5.59 6.09 22.50
CA MET A 160 -6.33 6.82 21.49
C MET A 160 -5.42 7.71 20.64
N GLY A 161 -4.45 8.38 21.27
CA GLY A 161 -3.44 9.16 20.57
C GLY A 161 -2.63 8.32 19.56
N VAL A 162 -2.25 7.11 19.97
CA VAL A 162 -1.56 6.14 19.10
C VAL A 162 -2.45 5.69 17.94
N LEU A 163 -3.70 5.28 18.20
CA LEU A 163 -4.61 4.77 17.14
C LEU A 163 -5.03 5.85 16.14
N VAL A 164 -5.13 7.10 16.57
CA VAL A 164 -5.50 8.22 15.70
C VAL A 164 -4.30 8.78 14.95
N MET A 165 -3.22 9.11 15.67
CA MET A 165 -2.13 9.90 15.10
C MET A 165 -1.03 9.06 14.46
N THR A 166 -0.72 7.86 14.99
CA THR A 166 0.33 7.02 14.38
C THR A 166 0.00 6.64 12.93
N PRO A 167 -1.21 6.14 12.60
CA PRO A 167 -1.56 5.82 11.21
C PRO A 167 -1.46 7.03 10.28
N VAL A 168 -1.90 8.20 10.71
CA VAL A 168 -1.77 9.43 9.93
C VAL A 168 -0.30 9.71 9.61
N CYS A 169 0.55 9.77 10.64
CA CYS A 169 1.96 10.10 10.46
C CYS A 169 2.68 9.11 9.54
N ILE A 170 2.51 7.79 9.75
CA ILE A 170 3.23 6.78 8.98
C ILE A 170 2.74 6.66 7.54
N THR A 171 1.42 6.73 7.30
CA THR A 171 0.86 6.60 5.95
C THR A 171 1.12 7.83 5.08
N TRP A 172 1.17 9.02 5.68
CA TRP A 172 1.51 10.25 4.96
C TRP A 172 3.01 10.44 4.79
N ALA A 173 3.86 9.96 5.70
CA ALA A 173 5.31 9.98 5.54
C ALA A 173 5.81 9.06 4.41
N SER A 174 5.11 7.98 4.11
CA SER A 174 5.43 7.06 3.01
C SER A 174 5.00 7.61 1.64
N LEU A 175 5.19 8.90 1.38
CA LEU A 175 4.87 9.56 0.11
C LEU A 175 5.74 8.99 -1.02
N ARG A 176 5.33 7.90 -1.62
CA ARG A 176 5.72 7.54 -2.98
C ARG A 176 4.95 8.48 -3.92
N ASN A 177 5.65 9.20 -4.81
CA ASN A 177 5.14 10.19 -5.78
C ASN A 177 4.13 9.59 -6.81
N ARG A 178 3.03 9.02 -6.35
CA ARG A 178 1.92 8.70 -7.24
C ARG A 178 1.07 9.96 -7.40
N LYS A 179 1.22 10.64 -8.51
CA LYS A 179 0.28 11.70 -8.92
C LYS A 179 -1.11 11.08 -9.02
N LEU A 180 -2.02 11.49 -8.14
CA LEU A 180 -3.42 11.11 -8.24
C LEU A 180 -4.02 11.75 -9.50
N SER A 181 -4.86 11.02 -10.22
CA SER A 181 -5.64 11.59 -11.32
C SER A 181 -6.53 12.73 -10.80
N LEU A 182 -6.85 13.69 -11.67
CA LEU A 182 -7.71 14.83 -11.31
C LEU A 182 -9.06 14.36 -10.73
N GLN A 183 -9.63 13.31 -11.32
CA GLN A 183 -10.87 12.71 -10.85
C GLN A 183 -10.77 12.16 -9.42
N ARG A 184 -9.65 11.52 -9.06
CA ARG A 184 -9.42 11.07 -7.68
C ARG A 184 -9.17 12.21 -6.70
N GLN A 185 -8.55 13.29 -7.14
CA GLN A 185 -8.37 14.48 -6.29
C GLN A 185 -9.72 15.13 -5.98
N THR A 186 -10.59 15.33 -6.97
CA THR A 186 -11.95 15.85 -6.77
C THR A 186 -12.79 14.95 -5.87
N GLU A 187 -12.74 13.64 -6.05
CA GLU A 187 -13.42 12.69 -5.16
C GLU A 187 -12.95 12.81 -3.72
N GLY A 188 -11.62 12.95 -3.49
CA GLY A 188 -11.06 13.15 -2.16
C GLY A 188 -11.54 14.45 -1.51
N ILE A 189 -11.59 15.55 -2.26
CA ILE A 189 -12.12 16.84 -1.76
C ILE A 189 -13.58 16.68 -1.36
N ILE A 190 -14.40 16.07 -2.20
CA ILE A 190 -15.82 15.85 -1.91
C ILE A 190 -15.99 14.97 -0.65
N LEU A 191 -15.26 13.88 -0.56
CA LEU A 191 -15.33 12.96 0.58
C LEU A 191 -14.97 13.66 1.89
N PHE A 192 -13.81 14.31 1.95
CA PHE A 192 -13.33 14.88 3.22
C PHE A 192 -14.07 16.17 3.59
N SER A 193 -14.53 16.97 2.64
CA SER A 193 -15.38 18.15 2.93
C SER A 193 -16.77 17.73 3.39
N SER A 194 -17.41 16.75 2.77
CA SER A 194 -18.69 16.21 3.22
C SER A 194 -18.59 15.51 4.57
N LEU A 195 -17.51 14.74 4.82
CA LEU A 195 -17.23 14.17 6.14
C LEU A 195 -17.12 15.26 7.20
N THR A 196 -16.33 16.32 6.93
CA THR A 196 -16.17 17.45 7.86
C THR A 196 -17.50 18.14 8.15
N LEU A 197 -18.31 18.33 7.13
CA LEU A 197 -19.65 18.91 7.28
C LEU A 197 -20.56 18.02 8.14
N VAL A 198 -20.63 16.72 7.85
CA VAL A 198 -21.46 15.78 8.61
C VAL A 198 -20.97 15.67 10.08
N CYS A 199 -19.66 15.62 10.30
CA CYS A 199 -19.10 15.64 11.65
C CYS A 199 -19.42 16.95 12.37
N GLY A 200 -19.39 18.10 11.69
CA GLY A 200 -19.80 19.39 12.25
C GLY A 200 -21.26 19.41 12.67
N ILE A 201 -22.12 18.83 11.85
CA ILE A 201 -23.55 18.71 12.18
C ILE A 201 -23.77 17.76 13.36
N VAL A 202 -23.19 16.55 13.30
CA VAL A 202 -23.42 15.49 14.29
C VAL A 202 -22.79 15.80 15.64
N PHE A 203 -21.54 16.24 15.63
CA PHE A 203 -20.78 16.39 16.90
C PHE A 203 -20.79 17.82 17.43
N ASN A 204 -20.98 18.83 16.58
CA ASN A 204 -20.89 20.23 16.98
C ASN A 204 -22.21 20.99 16.81
N GLY A 205 -23.30 20.31 16.41
CA GLY A 205 -24.63 20.89 16.31
C GLY A 205 -24.77 21.98 15.24
N TRP A 206 -23.91 22.01 14.22
CA TRP A 206 -23.99 23.03 13.15
C TRP A 206 -25.35 22.94 12.46
N PHE A 207 -25.99 24.09 12.28
CA PHE A 207 -27.31 24.23 11.64
C PHE A 207 -28.46 23.51 12.38
N LEU A 208 -28.25 23.00 13.61
CA LEU A 208 -29.30 22.35 14.38
C LEU A 208 -29.89 23.30 15.43
N SER A 209 -31.17 23.08 15.75
CA SER A 209 -31.80 23.76 16.89
C SER A 209 -31.21 23.31 18.21
N ALA A 210 -31.22 24.19 19.21
CA ALA A 210 -30.72 23.86 20.54
C ALA A 210 -31.40 22.60 21.10
N GLY A 211 -30.60 21.66 21.61
CA GLY A 211 -31.07 20.39 22.14
C GLY A 211 -31.29 19.26 21.14
N THR A 212 -31.09 19.49 19.83
CA THR A 212 -31.15 18.41 18.85
C THR A 212 -29.84 17.63 18.84
N VAL A 213 -29.91 16.31 19.08
CA VAL A 213 -28.76 15.40 19.06
C VAL A 213 -28.95 14.38 17.97
N LEU A 214 -27.99 14.33 17.03
CA LEU A 214 -27.96 13.32 15.98
C LEU A 214 -27.07 12.13 16.38
N PRO A 215 -27.42 10.92 15.92
CA PRO A 215 -26.67 9.73 16.28
C PRO A 215 -25.29 9.72 15.60
N ALA A 216 -24.26 9.34 16.37
CA ALA A 216 -22.85 9.31 15.91
C ALA A 216 -22.61 8.36 14.74
N PHE A 217 -23.44 7.33 14.53
CA PHE A 217 -23.26 6.36 13.45
C PHE A 217 -23.46 6.97 12.04
N LEU A 218 -23.97 8.17 11.89
CA LEU A 218 -24.09 8.86 10.59
C LEU A 218 -22.73 9.08 9.90
N VAL A 219 -21.62 9.00 10.62
CA VAL A 219 -20.28 9.09 10.04
C VAL A 219 -19.74 7.75 9.50
N TYR A 220 -20.39 6.61 9.79
CA TYR A 220 -19.90 5.29 9.38
C TYR A 220 -19.80 5.08 7.86
N PRO A 221 -20.71 5.61 7.01
CA PRO A 221 -20.53 5.53 5.57
C PRO A 221 -19.17 6.07 5.10
N PHE A 222 -18.65 7.11 5.74
CA PHE A 222 -17.35 7.69 5.43
C PHE A 222 -16.18 6.82 5.91
N LEU A 223 -16.36 6.09 7.02
CA LEU A 223 -15.37 5.11 7.51
C LEU A 223 -15.24 3.89 6.59
N VAL A 224 -16.23 3.66 5.72
CA VAL A 224 -16.19 2.65 4.66
C VAL A 224 -15.69 3.26 3.35
N TRP A 225 -16.20 4.41 2.95
CA TRP A 225 -15.84 5.07 1.69
C TRP A 225 -14.35 5.47 1.63
N ALA A 226 -13.82 6.07 2.69
CA ALA A 226 -12.44 6.51 2.73
C ALA A 226 -11.42 5.38 2.51
N PRO A 227 -11.48 4.22 3.22
CA PRO A 227 -10.60 3.09 2.95
C PRO A 227 -10.81 2.44 1.59
N LEU A 228 -12.03 2.33 1.09
CA LEU A 228 -12.33 1.77 -0.23
C LEU A 228 -11.66 2.54 -1.37
N ARG A 229 -11.62 3.86 -1.28
CA ARG A 229 -11.12 4.72 -2.38
C ARG A 229 -9.68 5.17 -2.20
N PHE A 230 -9.24 5.39 -0.95
CA PHE A 230 -7.94 5.98 -0.62
C PHE A 230 -7.08 5.09 0.28
N GLY A 231 -7.51 3.85 0.53
CA GLY A 231 -6.76 2.88 1.34
C GLY A 231 -6.50 3.34 2.77
N THR A 232 -5.36 2.94 3.32
CA THR A 232 -4.97 3.27 4.71
C THR A 232 -4.80 4.77 4.96
N ARG A 233 -4.42 5.55 3.93
CA ARG A 233 -4.36 7.03 4.04
C ARG A 233 -5.75 7.64 4.20
N GLY A 234 -6.70 7.17 3.41
CA GLY A 234 -8.09 7.61 3.51
C GLY A 234 -8.67 7.28 4.87
N ALA A 235 -8.51 6.04 5.33
CA ALA A 235 -8.96 5.59 6.63
C ALA A 235 -8.38 6.44 7.77
N SER A 236 -7.05 6.61 7.83
CA SER A 236 -6.39 7.38 8.88
C SER A 236 -6.79 8.85 8.89
N THR A 237 -6.94 9.47 7.71
CA THR A 237 -7.39 10.86 7.60
C THR A 237 -8.85 11.02 8.06
N ALA A 238 -9.75 10.09 7.70
CA ALA A 238 -11.13 10.11 8.14
C ALA A 238 -11.24 9.96 9.67
N ILE A 239 -10.50 9.02 10.26
CA ILE A 239 -10.44 8.82 11.72
C ILE A 239 -9.95 10.09 12.41
N PHE A 240 -8.91 10.75 11.89
CA PHE A 240 -8.36 11.98 12.44
C PHE A 240 -9.40 13.11 12.45
N ILE A 241 -10.12 13.32 11.33
CA ILE A 241 -11.17 14.35 11.22
C ILE A 241 -12.31 14.06 12.20
N ILE A 242 -12.81 12.80 12.22
CA ILE A 242 -13.90 12.38 13.12
C ILE A 242 -13.50 12.59 14.57
N SER A 243 -12.30 12.12 14.95
CA SER A 243 -11.81 12.22 16.34
C SER A 243 -11.65 13.68 16.77
N GLY A 244 -11.09 14.52 15.90
CA GLY A 244 -10.90 15.95 16.20
C GLY A 244 -12.20 16.70 16.39
N LEU A 245 -13.18 16.50 15.49
CA LEU A 245 -14.48 17.19 15.57
C LEU A 245 -15.37 16.64 16.70
N ALA A 246 -15.30 15.33 17.00
CA ALA A 246 -16.02 14.74 18.12
C ALA A 246 -15.46 15.23 19.46
N LEU A 247 -14.13 15.34 19.58
CA LEU A 247 -13.47 15.91 20.76
C LEU A 247 -13.81 17.39 20.94
N PHE A 248 -13.81 18.15 19.83
CA PHE A 248 -14.18 19.57 19.85
C PHE A 248 -15.63 19.78 20.30
N GLY A 249 -16.58 18.97 19.81
CA GLY A 249 -17.97 19.02 20.25
C GLY A 249 -18.13 18.73 21.74
N LEU A 250 -17.47 17.66 22.23
CA LEU A 250 -17.50 17.32 23.65
C LEU A 250 -16.92 18.44 24.53
N ALA A 251 -15.83 19.06 24.09
CA ALA A 251 -15.20 20.19 24.80
C ALA A 251 -16.13 21.41 24.94
N HIS A 252 -17.05 21.60 23.99
CA HIS A 252 -18.06 22.65 24.01
C HIS A 252 -19.40 22.19 24.59
N GLN A 253 -19.46 21.00 25.20
CA GLN A 253 -20.68 20.40 25.77
C GLN A 253 -21.81 20.23 24.75
N VAL A 254 -21.44 19.86 23.50
CA VAL A 254 -22.38 19.63 22.40
C VAL A 254 -22.15 18.22 21.81
N GLY A 255 -23.23 17.66 21.26
CA GLY A 255 -23.18 16.41 20.50
C GLY A 255 -23.55 15.17 21.30
N PRO A 256 -23.48 13.98 20.65
CA PRO A 256 -24.08 12.75 21.15
C PRO A 256 -23.33 12.12 22.34
N PHE A 257 -22.15 12.59 22.67
CA PHE A 257 -21.33 12.04 23.76
C PHE A 257 -21.47 12.80 25.07
N VAL A 258 -22.24 13.89 25.11
CA VAL A 258 -22.45 14.68 26.30
C VAL A 258 -23.46 13.96 27.21
N THR A 259 -23.04 13.62 28.44
CA THR A 259 -23.85 13.02 29.50
C THR A 259 -23.77 13.84 30.78
N HIS A 260 -24.50 13.46 31.79
CA HIS A 260 -24.46 14.11 33.12
C HIS A 260 -23.11 13.93 33.85
N SER A 261 -22.34 12.89 33.47
CA SER A 261 -21.02 12.60 34.04
C SER A 261 -19.93 12.86 32.97
N THR A 262 -18.98 13.72 33.30
CA THR A 262 -17.83 13.97 32.44
C THR A 262 -17.07 12.66 32.13
N PHE A 263 -16.92 11.78 33.08
CA PHE A 263 -16.24 10.50 32.93
C PHE A 263 -16.97 9.57 31.94
N GLU A 264 -18.31 9.48 32.07
CA GLU A 264 -19.11 8.70 31.08
C GLU A 264 -19.01 9.26 29.67
N SER A 265 -19.12 10.58 29.54
CA SER A 265 -18.95 11.27 28.26
C SER A 265 -17.62 10.92 27.58
N LEU A 266 -16.56 10.93 28.36
CA LEU A 266 -15.22 10.61 27.91
C LEU A 266 -15.07 9.13 27.53
N ILE A 267 -15.65 8.20 28.26
CA ILE A 267 -15.65 6.76 27.91
C ILE A 267 -16.43 6.51 26.62
N LEU A 268 -17.59 7.12 26.45
CA LEU A 268 -18.39 6.96 25.23
C LEU A 268 -17.64 7.47 24.00
N LEU A 269 -17.04 8.64 24.08
CA LEU A 269 -16.20 9.17 23.00
C LEU A 269 -15.00 8.26 22.71
N TRP A 270 -14.32 7.78 23.75
CA TRP A 270 -13.17 6.88 23.63
C TRP A 270 -13.55 5.57 22.94
N LEU A 271 -14.63 4.93 23.37
CA LEU A 271 -15.14 3.71 22.76
C LEU A 271 -15.49 3.94 21.28
N PHE A 272 -16.21 5.00 20.97
CA PHE A 272 -16.62 5.33 19.62
C PHE A 272 -15.41 5.52 18.70
N VAL A 273 -14.43 6.33 19.09
CA VAL A 273 -13.24 6.61 18.24
C VAL A 273 -12.38 5.38 18.09
N ASN A 274 -12.17 4.60 19.15
CA ASN A 274 -11.37 3.38 19.06
C ASN A 274 -12.04 2.32 18.16
N VAL A 275 -13.35 2.11 18.31
CA VAL A 275 -14.09 1.20 17.43
C VAL A 275 -14.03 1.69 15.97
N ALA A 276 -14.26 2.97 15.73
CA ALA A 276 -14.15 3.57 14.40
C ALA A 276 -12.74 3.40 13.79
N ALA A 277 -11.70 3.64 14.60
CA ALA A 277 -10.31 3.47 14.17
C ALA A 277 -9.98 2.01 13.85
N ILE A 278 -10.33 1.08 14.73
CA ILE A 278 -10.08 -0.35 14.53
C ILE A 278 -10.78 -0.84 13.28
N VAL A 279 -12.09 -0.58 13.14
CA VAL A 279 -12.88 -1.02 11.99
C VAL A 279 -12.33 -0.45 10.69
N SER A 280 -12.06 0.86 10.63
CA SER A 280 -11.59 1.50 9.40
C SER A 280 -10.17 1.08 9.01
N LEU A 281 -9.25 0.90 9.97
CA LEU A 281 -7.88 0.44 9.70
C LEU A 281 -7.86 -1.02 9.27
N VAL A 282 -8.62 -1.90 9.93
CA VAL A 282 -8.73 -3.31 9.54
C VAL A 282 -9.36 -3.44 8.17
N LEU A 283 -10.42 -2.67 7.88
CA LEU A 283 -11.06 -2.65 6.56
C LEU A 283 -10.08 -2.19 5.47
N ALA A 284 -9.33 -1.12 5.71
CA ALA A 284 -8.31 -0.64 4.76
C ALA A 284 -7.23 -1.67 4.47
N ALA A 285 -6.73 -2.35 5.51
CA ALA A 285 -5.74 -3.40 5.38
C ALA A 285 -6.29 -4.62 4.63
N SER A 286 -7.53 -5.04 4.93
CA SER A 286 -8.21 -6.16 4.26
C SER A 286 -8.40 -5.90 2.76
N ILE A 287 -8.83 -4.69 2.39
CA ILE A 287 -8.98 -4.28 0.98
C ILE A 287 -7.61 -4.30 0.27
N SER A 288 -6.56 -3.82 0.94
CA SER A 288 -5.21 -3.81 0.37
C SER A 288 -4.67 -5.22 0.14
N GLU A 289 -4.83 -6.13 1.10
CA GLU A 289 -4.45 -7.55 0.95
C GLU A 289 -5.23 -8.22 -0.18
N LEU A 290 -6.55 -8.03 -0.22
CA LEU A 290 -7.41 -8.61 -1.26
C LEU A 290 -7.01 -8.11 -2.65
N THR A 291 -6.74 -6.82 -2.80
CA THR A 291 -6.30 -6.22 -4.07
C THR A 291 -4.96 -6.79 -4.52
N THR A 292 -4.01 -6.91 -3.60
CA THR A 292 -2.69 -7.49 -3.89
C THR A 292 -2.80 -8.97 -4.28
N ALA A 293 -3.60 -9.75 -3.55
CA ALA A 293 -3.86 -11.15 -3.85
C ALA A 293 -4.55 -11.32 -5.22
N LYS A 294 -5.53 -10.46 -5.53
CA LYS A 294 -6.21 -10.46 -6.83
C LYS A 294 -5.23 -10.20 -7.98
N HIS A 295 -4.40 -9.17 -7.88
CA HIS A 295 -3.38 -8.88 -8.90
C HIS A 295 -2.37 -10.01 -9.08
N TYR A 296 -1.97 -10.66 -7.97
CA TYR A 296 -1.08 -11.81 -8.05
C TYR A 296 -1.73 -12.99 -8.76
N LEU A 297 -3.00 -13.28 -8.46
CA LEU A 297 -3.77 -14.34 -9.12
C LEU A 297 -4.00 -14.03 -10.62
N GLU A 298 -4.29 -12.78 -10.98
CA GLU A 298 -4.40 -12.33 -12.37
C GLU A 298 -3.08 -12.53 -13.11
N GLN A 299 -1.95 -12.18 -12.51
CA GLN A 299 -0.63 -12.43 -13.11
C GLN A 299 -0.37 -13.92 -13.34
N LEU A 300 -0.66 -14.77 -12.36
CA LEU A 300 -0.51 -16.22 -12.51
C LEU A 300 -1.46 -16.82 -13.56
N ALA A 301 -2.67 -16.28 -13.68
CA ALA A 301 -3.67 -16.77 -14.61
C ALA A 301 -3.44 -16.35 -16.07
N LEU A 302 -2.81 -15.18 -16.30
CA LEU A 302 -2.70 -14.55 -17.61
C LEU A 302 -1.28 -14.53 -18.18
N HIS A 303 -0.25 -14.78 -17.37
CA HIS A 303 1.13 -14.75 -17.80
C HIS A 303 1.86 -16.07 -17.54
N ASP A 304 2.87 -16.36 -18.36
CA ASP A 304 3.80 -17.48 -18.15
C ASP A 304 4.73 -17.18 -16.98
N SER A 305 4.74 -18.06 -15.98
CA SER A 305 5.46 -17.84 -14.72
C SER A 305 6.98 -17.79 -14.86
N LEU A 306 7.56 -18.40 -15.92
CA LEU A 306 9.00 -18.42 -16.16
C LEU A 306 9.46 -17.16 -16.88
N THR A 307 8.78 -16.77 -17.96
CA THR A 307 9.22 -15.72 -18.88
C THR A 307 8.55 -14.37 -18.64
N GLY A 308 7.41 -14.35 -17.92
CA GLY A 308 6.58 -13.17 -17.71
C GLY A 308 5.89 -12.65 -18.98
N LEU A 309 5.88 -13.46 -20.06
CA LEU A 309 5.11 -13.20 -21.28
C LEU A 309 3.64 -13.53 -21.06
N ASP A 310 2.78 -13.10 -21.98
CA ASP A 310 1.39 -13.53 -22.01
C ASP A 310 1.34 -15.07 -22.17
N ASN A 311 0.44 -15.70 -21.45
CA ASN A 311 0.22 -17.13 -21.60
C ASN A 311 -0.82 -17.41 -22.70
N ARG A 312 -1.10 -18.70 -22.93
CA ARG A 312 -2.08 -19.14 -23.95
C ARG A 312 -3.46 -18.51 -23.78
N LEU A 313 -3.90 -18.33 -22.52
CA LEU A 313 -5.23 -17.78 -22.24
C LEU A 313 -5.33 -16.31 -22.68
N LEU A 314 -4.38 -15.49 -22.25
CA LEU A 314 -4.34 -14.08 -22.61
C LEU A 314 -4.09 -13.85 -24.10
N LEU A 315 -3.26 -14.69 -24.73
CA LEU A 315 -3.08 -14.66 -26.19
C LEU A 315 -4.40 -14.91 -26.94
N MET A 316 -5.19 -15.90 -26.52
CA MET A 316 -6.48 -16.21 -27.16
C MET A 316 -7.46 -15.06 -27.05
N GLU A 317 -7.50 -14.39 -25.92
CA GLU A 317 -8.33 -13.19 -25.71
C GLU A 317 -7.90 -12.04 -26.65
N LYS A 318 -6.61 -11.72 -26.67
CA LYS A 318 -6.06 -10.67 -27.54
C LYS A 318 -6.23 -10.98 -29.03
N LEU A 319 -6.14 -12.24 -29.41
CA LEU A 319 -6.37 -12.68 -30.78
C LEU A 319 -7.83 -12.53 -31.21
N ALA A 320 -8.77 -12.80 -30.30
CA ALA A 320 -10.19 -12.56 -30.53
C ALA A 320 -10.50 -11.04 -30.66
N GLU A 321 -9.88 -10.22 -29.83
CA GLU A 321 -9.97 -8.75 -29.96
C GLU A 321 -9.39 -8.24 -31.28
N SER A 322 -8.24 -8.75 -31.70
CA SER A 322 -7.63 -8.40 -32.98
C SER A 322 -8.51 -8.74 -34.17
N LEU A 323 -9.11 -9.93 -34.18
CA LEU A 323 -10.10 -10.33 -35.19
C LEU A 323 -11.29 -9.37 -35.26
N ALA A 324 -11.83 -8.98 -34.12
CA ALA A 324 -12.95 -8.04 -34.04
C ALA A 324 -12.55 -6.63 -34.56
N GLN A 325 -11.33 -6.19 -34.32
CA GLN A 325 -10.81 -4.90 -34.81
C GLN A 325 -10.60 -4.92 -36.33
N VAL A 326 -10.01 -6.00 -36.85
CA VAL A 326 -9.77 -6.19 -38.29
C VAL A 326 -11.11 -6.13 -39.05
N HIS A 327 -12.14 -6.81 -38.59
CA HIS A 327 -13.46 -6.75 -39.22
C HIS A 327 -14.13 -5.37 -39.18
N ARG A 328 -13.78 -4.53 -38.19
CA ARG A 328 -14.39 -3.18 -38.03
C ARG A 328 -13.67 -2.08 -38.81
N TYR A 329 -12.35 -2.17 -38.94
CA TYR A 329 -11.50 -1.06 -39.40
C TYR A 329 -10.70 -1.38 -40.67
N ASP A 330 -10.94 -2.54 -41.32
CA ASP A 330 -10.18 -3.03 -42.48
C ASP A 330 -8.66 -3.02 -42.24
N ALA A 331 -8.25 -3.24 -40.99
CA ALA A 331 -6.86 -3.33 -40.56
C ALA A 331 -6.33 -4.73 -40.82
N GLN A 332 -5.04 -4.89 -41.03
CA GLN A 332 -4.39 -6.20 -41.14
C GLN A 332 -3.62 -6.50 -39.87
N SER A 333 -3.71 -7.72 -39.38
CA SER A 333 -2.89 -8.24 -38.28
C SER A 333 -2.29 -9.58 -38.72
N VAL A 334 -1.25 -10.02 -38.03
CA VAL A 334 -0.58 -11.28 -38.38
C VAL A 334 -0.16 -12.00 -37.10
N ILE A 335 -0.26 -13.32 -37.14
CA ILE A 335 0.24 -14.19 -36.09
C ILE A 335 1.48 -14.93 -36.58
N LEU A 336 2.54 -14.91 -35.76
CA LEU A 336 3.76 -15.67 -35.98
C LEU A 336 3.84 -16.74 -34.88
N TYR A 337 3.89 -18.00 -35.25
CA TYR A 337 4.07 -19.14 -34.35
C TYR A 337 5.52 -19.59 -34.40
N LEU A 338 6.20 -19.64 -33.27
CA LEU A 338 7.65 -19.87 -33.20
C LEU A 338 7.95 -21.10 -32.34
N ASP A 339 8.94 -21.87 -32.73
CA ASP A 339 9.47 -23.01 -31.97
C ASP A 339 11.00 -22.97 -32.01
N LEU A 340 11.65 -23.18 -30.86
CA LEU A 340 13.10 -23.09 -30.75
C LEU A 340 13.78 -24.36 -31.26
N ASP A 341 14.60 -24.22 -32.30
CA ASP A 341 15.32 -25.34 -32.91
C ASP A 341 16.43 -25.85 -31.98
N GLY A 342 16.33 -27.12 -31.60
CA GLY A 342 17.37 -27.76 -30.81
C GLY A 342 17.27 -27.46 -29.29
N PHE A 343 16.14 -26.97 -28.78
CA PHE A 343 15.96 -26.68 -27.36
C PHE A 343 16.04 -27.94 -26.47
N LYS A 344 15.44 -29.07 -26.89
CA LYS A 344 15.52 -30.32 -26.14
C LYS A 344 16.94 -30.79 -25.89
N PRO A 345 17.84 -30.87 -26.89
CA PRO A 345 19.26 -31.15 -26.69
C PRO A 345 19.97 -30.22 -25.72
N ILE A 346 19.56 -28.94 -25.63
CA ILE A 346 20.14 -28.00 -24.66
C ILE A 346 19.78 -28.43 -23.24
N ASN A 347 18.51 -28.77 -23.00
CA ASN A 347 18.07 -29.30 -21.71
C ASN A 347 18.79 -30.62 -21.35
N ASP A 348 18.89 -31.53 -22.31
CA ASP A 348 19.52 -32.85 -22.08
C ASP A 348 21.03 -32.72 -21.80
N SER A 349 21.73 -31.74 -22.41
CA SER A 349 23.17 -31.54 -22.29
C SER A 349 23.57 -30.65 -21.12
N PHE A 350 22.76 -29.63 -20.79
CA PHE A 350 23.13 -28.57 -19.83
C PHE A 350 22.20 -28.45 -18.63
N GLY A 351 21.11 -29.22 -18.59
CA GLY A 351 20.11 -29.23 -17.54
C GLY A 351 19.01 -28.17 -17.71
N HIS A 352 17.89 -28.38 -17.04
CA HIS A 352 16.70 -27.54 -17.13
C HIS A 352 16.93 -26.08 -16.70
N GLU A 353 17.83 -25.84 -15.75
CA GLU A 353 18.14 -24.49 -15.29
C GLU A 353 18.75 -23.62 -16.40
N VAL A 354 19.58 -24.23 -17.24
CA VAL A 354 20.14 -23.55 -18.41
C VAL A 354 19.07 -23.36 -19.48
N GLY A 355 18.21 -24.36 -19.71
CA GLY A 355 17.07 -24.23 -20.60
C GLY A 355 16.11 -23.14 -20.20
N ASP A 356 15.78 -23.02 -18.91
CA ASP A 356 14.98 -21.92 -18.37
C ASP A 356 15.64 -20.55 -18.65
N GLY A 357 16.95 -20.46 -18.47
CA GLY A 357 17.73 -19.28 -18.83
C GLY A 357 17.63 -18.91 -20.33
N VAL A 358 17.64 -19.91 -21.21
CA VAL A 358 17.45 -19.72 -22.68
C VAL A 358 16.05 -19.17 -22.95
N LEU A 359 15.00 -19.75 -22.35
CA LEU A 359 13.62 -19.30 -22.55
C LEU A 359 13.41 -17.86 -22.08
N ILE A 360 13.99 -17.48 -20.93
CA ILE A 360 13.95 -16.11 -20.43
C ILE A 360 14.66 -15.14 -21.37
N GLU A 361 15.82 -15.52 -21.90
CA GLU A 361 16.57 -14.68 -22.83
C GLU A 361 15.85 -14.53 -24.18
N VAL A 362 15.28 -15.62 -24.71
CA VAL A 362 14.44 -15.59 -25.91
C VAL A 362 13.26 -14.66 -25.73
N ALA A 363 12.57 -14.74 -24.60
CA ALA A 363 11.44 -13.85 -24.29
C ALA A 363 11.84 -12.36 -24.34
N LYS A 364 13.00 -12.01 -23.78
CA LYS A 364 13.54 -10.64 -23.84
C LYS A 364 13.86 -10.21 -25.27
N ARG A 365 14.48 -11.07 -26.04
CA ARG A 365 14.83 -10.83 -27.44
C ARG A 365 13.60 -10.63 -28.30
N LEU A 366 12.59 -11.49 -28.18
CA LEU A 366 11.30 -11.33 -28.86
C LEU A 366 10.64 -9.99 -28.55
N LYS A 367 10.58 -9.61 -27.26
CA LYS A 367 10.05 -8.29 -26.87
C LYS A 367 10.82 -7.12 -27.49
N SER A 368 12.14 -7.24 -27.69
CA SER A 368 12.94 -6.20 -28.34
C SER A 368 12.74 -6.12 -29.87
N CYS A 369 12.20 -7.18 -30.45
CA CYS A 369 11.94 -7.27 -31.90
C CYS A 369 10.56 -6.71 -32.29
N VAL A 370 9.69 -6.33 -31.36
CA VAL A 370 8.33 -5.89 -31.65
C VAL A 370 8.02 -4.56 -30.94
N ARG A 371 6.91 -3.92 -31.32
CA ARG A 371 6.44 -2.66 -30.71
C ARG A 371 5.72 -2.94 -29.41
N GLU A 372 5.57 -1.91 -28.56
CA GLU A 372 4.84 -2.01 -27.30
C GLU A 372 3.36 -2.44 -27.46
N VAL A 373 2.76 -2.11 -28.60
CA VAL A 373 1.38 -2.48 -28.96
C VAL A 373 1.23 -3.92 -29.43
N ASP A 374 2.32 -4.56 -29.82
CA ASP A 374 2.32 -5.95 -30.28
C ASP A 374 2.34 -6.92 -29.09
N THR A 375 1.86 -8.12 -29.30
CA THR A 375 1.76 -9.13 -28.24
C THR A 375 2.83 -10.20 -28.43
N VAL A 376 3.52 -10.56 -27.36
CA VAL A 376 4.43 -11.72 -27.32
C VAL A 376 3.95 -12.66 -26.23
N ALA A 377 3.69 -13.92 -26.60
CA ALA A 377 3.17 -14.94 -25.70
C ALA A 377 4.04 -16.21 -25.71
N ARG A 378 4.00 -16.99 -24.62
CA ARG A 378 4.55 -18.34 -24.55
C ARG A 378 3.43 -19.33 -24.29
N LEU A 379 3.32 -20.36 -25.15
CA LEU A 379 2.26 -21.37 -25.05
C LEU A 379 2.62 -22.53 -24.12
N GLY A 380 3.91 -22.81 -23.99
CA GLY A 380 4.48 -23.87 -23.17
C GLY A 380 5.76 -24.43 -23.83
N GLY A 381 6.61 -25.11 -23.06
CA GLY A 381 7.85 -25.66 -23.59
C GLY A 381 8.70 -24.60 -24.28
N ASP A 382 9.03 -24.80 -25.55
CA ASP A 382 9.80 -23.96 -26.46
C ASP A 382 8.96 -23.20 -27.50
N GLU A 383 7.63 -23.19 -27.33
CA GLU A 383 6.69 -22.55 -28.25
C GLU A 383 6.34 -21.12 -27.82
N PHE A 384 6.55 -20.19 -28.74
CA PHE A 384 6.22 -18.78 -28.60
C PHE A 384 5.27 -18.31 -29.71
N VAL A 385 4.52 -17.25 -29.44
CA VAL A 385 3.66 -16.61 -30.43
C VAL A 385 3.84 -15.10 -30.37
N VAL A 386 3.92 -14.50 -31.56
CA VAL A 386 3.90 -13.05 -31.71
C VAL A 386 2.67 -12.65 -32.52
N LEU A 387 1.91 -11.67 -32.01
CA LEU A 387 0.76 -11.09 -32.70
C LEU A 387 1.08 -9.63 -33.00
N LEU A 388 1.23 -9.31 -34.28
CA LEU A 388 1.49 -7.96 -34.79
C LEU A 388 0.15 -7.31 -35.20
N HIS A 389 -0.04 -6.08 -34.75
CA HIS A 389 -1.26 -5.32 -34.98
C HIS A 389 -1.08 -4.21 -35.99
N ASN A 390 -2.17 -3.89 -36.73
CA ASN A 390 -2.23 -2.71 -37.62
C ASN A 390 -1.05 -2.62 -38.60
N LEU A 391 -0.89 -3.67 -39.39
CA LEU A 391 0.16 -3.73 -40.43
C LEU A 391 -0.30 -3.02 -41.71
N SER A 392 0.62 -2.31 -42.31
CA SER A 392 0.38 -1.58 -43.58
C SER A 392 0.72 -2.40 -44.83
N ASP A 393 1.67 -3.34 -44.73
CA ASP A 393 2.16 -4.12 -45.85
C ASP A 393 2.88 -5.42 -45.41
N ILE A 394 3.06 -6.34 -46.36
CA ILE A 394 3.76 -7.62 -46.18
C ILE A 394 5.24 -7.40 -45.86
N TYR A 395 5.88 -6.39 -46.43
CA TYR A 395 7.29 -6.11 -46.23
C TYR A 395 7.62 -5.82 -44.75
N THR A 396 6.70 -5.19 -44.06
CA THR A 396 6.82 -4.97 -42.59
C THR A 396 6.83 -6.30 -41.83
N ILE A 397 6.05 -7.30 -42.25
CA ILE A 397 6.00 -8.62 -41.65
C ILE A 397 7.32 -9.35 -41.82
N GLU A 398 7.83 -9.39 -43.09
CA GLU A 398 9.11 -10.02 -43.43
C GLU A 398 10.27 -9.37 -42.66
N THR A 399 10.30 -8.04 -42.58
CA THR A 399 11.30 -7.31 -41.78
C THR A 399 11.31 -7.70 -40.29
N VAL A 400 10.14 -7.88 -39.72
CA VAL A 400 10.03 -8.30 -38.27
C VAL A 400 10.44 -9.78 -38.15
N ALA A 401 10.02 -10.64 -39.10
CA ALA A 401 10.36 -12.05 -39.09
C ALA A 401 11.87 -12.27 -39.23
N ASP A 402 12.53 -11.60 -40.20
CA ASP A 402 13.98 -11.65 -40.37
C ASP A 402 14.71 -11.17 -39.09
N ARG A 403 14.28 -10.03 -38.53
CA ARG A 403 14.84 -9.52 -37.28
C ARG A 403 14.73 -10.49 -36.12
N ILE A 404 13.62 -11.20 -36.02
CA ILE A 404 13.42 -12.23 -34.97
C ILE A 404 14.41 -13.37 -35.18
N VAL A 405 14.52 -13.93 -36.42
CA VAL A 405 15.44 -15.01 -36.72
C VAL A 405 16.88 -14.60 -36.43
N GLU A 406 17.31 -13.43 -36.93
CA GLU A 406 18.65 -12.90 -36.68
C GLU A 406 18.94 -12.70 -35.19
N THR A 407 18.01 -12.08 -34.43
CA THR A 407 18.21 -11.75 -33.02
C THR A 407 18.27 -13.00 -32.16
N ILE A 408 17.42 -13.99 -32.44
CA ILE A 408 17.42 -15.25 -31.67
C ILE A 408 18.73 -16.02 -31.95
N ASN A 409 19.25 -15.99 -33.17
CA ASN A 409 20.45 -16.70 -33.59
C ASN A 409 21.77 -16.13 -32.98
N ILE A 410 21.74 -14.94 -32.36
CA ILE A 410 22.89 -14.38 -31.65
C ILE A 410 23.26 -15.30 -30.49
N PRO A 411 24.54 -15.73 -30.32
CA PRO A 411 24.95 -16.55 -29.19
C PRO A 411 24.54 -15.99 -27.84
N MET A 412 24.06 -16.85 -26.93
CA MET A 412 23.67 -16.50 -25.58
C MET A 412 24.76 -16.91 -24.60
N HIS A 413 25.17 -16.00 -23.73
CA HIS A 413 26.15 -16.31 -22.66
C HIS A 413 25.40 -16.50 -21.32
N LEU A 414 25.12 -17.74 -20.98
CA LEU A 414 24.33 -18.12 -19.80
C LEU A 414 25.14 -19.06 -18.91
N PHE A 415 25.22 -18.77 -17.64
CA PHE A 415 25.92 -19.60 -16.62
C PHE A 415 27.35 -20.00 -17.03
N GLY A 416 28.08 -19.07 -17.69
CA GLY A 416 29.46 -19.31 -18.16
C GLY A 416 29.56 -20.18 -19.40
N LYS A 417 28.45 -20.50 -20.08
CA LYS A 417 28.38 -21.30 -21.32
C LYS A 417 27.91 -20.42 -22.49
N THR A 418 28.38 -20.72 -23.67
CA THR A 418 27.87 -20.11 -24.91
C THR A 418 26.88 -21.06 -25.56
N ILE A 419 25.66 -20.63 -25.75
CA ILE A 419 24.54 -21.44 -26.26
C ILE A 419 24.04 -20.80 -27.54
N ASN A 420 23.86 -21.63 -28.57
CA ASN A 420 23.27 -21.24 -29.85
C ASN A 420 21.93 -21.94 -29.98
N VAL A 421 20.91 -21.19 -30.36
CA VAL A 421 19.57 -21.69 -30.64
C VAL A 421 19.03 -21.01 -31.86
N GLY A 422 18.42 -21.76 -32.77
CA GLY A 422 17.67 -21.24 -33.90
C GLY A 422 16.17 -21.14 -33.59
N VAL A 423 15.41 -20.58 -34.53
CA VAL A 423 13.96 -20.51 -34.46
C VAL A 423 13.32 -20.82 -35.80
N SER A 424 12.37 -21.75 -35.79
CA SER A 424 11.48 -22.01 -36.93
C SER A 424 10.15 -21.31 -36.69
N MET A 425 9.64 -20.59 -37.69
CA MET A 425 8.47 -19.73 -37.53
C MET A 425 7.46 -19.93 -38.66
N GLY A 426 6.19 -19.96 -38.31
CA GLY A 426 5.06 -19.96 -39.25
C GLY A 426 4.24 -18.70 -39.12
N ILE A 427 3.82 -18.15 -40.25
CA ILE A 427 3.11 -16.87 -40.34
C ILE A 427 1.73 -17.11 -40.95
N ALA A 428 0.68 -16.63 -40.26
CA ALA A 428 -0.70 -16.64 -40.75
C ALA A 428 -1.31 -15.24 -40.70
N MET A 429 -1.95 -14.85 -41.78
CA MET A 429 -2.55 -13.52 -41.96
C MET A 429 -3.96 -13.47 -41.40
N ILE A 430 -4.31 -12.38 -40.73
CA ILE A 430 -5.62 -12.12 -40.16
C ILE A 430 -6.33 -11.04 -41.00
N PRO A 431 -7.51 -11.33 -41.58
CA PRO A 431 -8.37 -12.52 -41.41
C PRO A 431 -8.17 -13.59 -42.50
N GLN A 432 -7.26 -13.41 -43.50
CA GLN A 432 -7.17 -14.22 -44.69
C GLN A 432 -6.97 -15.70 -44.42
N ASP A 433 -6.18 -16.05 -43.41
CA ASP A 433 -5.83 -17.44 -43.09
C ASP A 433 -6.66 -18.02 -41.98
N GLY A 434 -7.69 -17.32 -41.50
CA GLY A 434 -8.64 -17.86 -40.50
C GLY A 434 -9.56 -16.81 -39.89
N GLU A 435 -10.75 -17.23 -39.59
CA GLU A 435 -11.82 -16.40 -38.96
C GLU A 435 -11.93 -16.60 -37.45
N TYR A 436 -11.27 -17.61 -36.90
CA TYR A 436 -11.31 -17.97 -35.48
C TYR A 436 -9.91 -18.09 -34.90
N PRO A 437 -9.69 -17.70 -33.63
CA PRO A 437 -8.39 -17.76 -32.98
C PRO A 437 -7.69 -19.11 -33.06
N HIS A 438 -8.40 -20.21 -32.79
CA HIS A 438 -7.83 -21.56 -32.88
C HIS A 438 -7.41 -21.97 -34.28
N GLN A 439 -8.15 -21.52 -35.31
CA GLN A 439 -7.82 -21.79 -36.72
C GLN A 439 -6.53 -21.08 -37.13
N LEU A 440 -6.38 -19.80 -36.75
CA LEU A 440 -5.18 -19.00 -37.03
C LEU A 440 -3.94 -19.61 -36.38
N LEU A 441 -4.02 -19.99 -35.10
CA LEU A 441 -2.92 -20.68 -34.42
C LEU A 441 -2.55 -21.99 -35.10
N LYS A 442 -3.53 -22.80 -35.48
CA LYS A 442 -3.31 -24.07 -36.19
C LYS A 442 -2.64 -23.84 -37.55
N ASN A 443 -3.09 -22.85 -38.30
CA ASN A 443 -2.55 -22.56 -39.63
C ASN A 443 -1.12 -21.99 -39.56
N ALA A 444 -0.82 -21.17 -38.56
CA ALA A 444 0.54 -20.72 -38.27
C ALA A 444 1.45 -21.88 -37.83
N ASP A 445 0.96 -22.81 -37.00
CA ASP A 445 1.70 -24.02 -36.58
C ASP A 445 2.04 -24.91 -37.81
N ILE A 446 1.09 -25.14 -38.75
CA ILE A 446 1.33 -25.86 -39.97
C ILE A 446 2.46 -25.20 -40.80
N ALA A 447 2.45 -23.89 -40.92
CA ALA A 447 3.50 -23.15 -41.61
C ALA A 447 4.85 -23.26 -40.88
N MET A 448 4.89 -23.19 -39.57
CA MET A 448 6.07 -23.39 -38.72
C MET A 448 6.67 -24.80 -38.92
N TYR A 449 5.81 -25.82 -39.00
CA TYR A 449 6.26 -27.20 -39.23
C TYR A 449 6.91 -27.34 -40.65
N ARG A 450 6.39 -26.63 -41.66
CA ARG A 450 7.02 -26.56 -42.99
C ARG A 450 8.42 -25.87 -42.94
N ALA A 451 8.54 -24.79 -42.13
CA ALA A 451 9.85 -24.15 -41.93
C ALA A 451 10.87 -25.12 -41.31
N LYS A 452 10.45 -25.95 -40.34
CA LYS A 452 11.31 -27.00 -39.78
C LYS A 452 11.74 -28.05 -40.79
N GLN A 453 10.86 -28.48 -41.72
CA GLN A 453 11.16 -29.45 -42.75
C GLN A 453 12.11 -28.90 -43.81
N GLN A 454 12.05 -27.60 -44.09
CA GLN A 454 12.84 -26.94 -45.13
C GLN A 454 14.24 -26.51 -44.69
N GLY A 455 14.69 -26.91 -43.51
CA GLY A 455 16.05 -26.67 -43.05
C GLY A 455 16.16 -25.91 -41.72
N LYS A 456 15.04 -25.60 -41.07
CA LYS A 456 14.98 -24.88 -39.79
C LYS A 456 15.51 -23.45 -39.87
N ASN A 457 15.51 -22.72 -38.76
CA ASN A 457 16.06 -21.36 -38.63
C ASN A 457 15.57 -20.39 -39.70
N GLN A 458 14.28 -20.42 -40.01
CA GLN A 458 13.61 -19.65 -41.05
C GLN A 458 12.13 -19.49 -40.76
N TYR A 459 11.42 -18.74 -41.62
CA TYR A 459 9.96 -18.63 -41.52
C TYR A 459 9.29 -19.08 -42.84
N GLN A 460 8.00 -19.46 -42.72
CA GLN A 460 7.14 -19.79 -43.84
C GLN A 460 5.76 -19.15 -43.63
N PHE A 461 5.21 -18.60 -44.72
CA PHE A 461 3.82 -18.17 -44.74
C PHE A 461 2.88 -19.37 -44.88
N TYR A 462 1.73 -19.30 -44.20
CA TYR A 462 0.69 -20.28 -44.43
C TYR A 462 0.17 -20.14 -45.86
N SER A 463 0.06 -21.24 -46.60
CA SER A 463 -0.59 -21.33 -47.92
C SER A 463 -1.63 -22.43 -47.86
N ARG A 464 -2.86 -22.14 -48.29
CA ARG A 464 -3.85 -23.16 -48.53
C ARG A 464 -3.38 -23.96 -49.76
N GLU A 465 -3.02 -25.23 -49.59
CA GLU A 465 -2.83 -26.16 -50.68
C GLU A 465 -4.17 -26.64 -51.15
#